data_805c576ccbda34b535d2ca1a74b4401c
#
_entry.id   805c576ccbda34b535d2ca1a74b4401c
#
_cell.length_a   1.000
_cell.length_b   1.000
_cell.length_c   1.000
_cell.angle_alpha   90.00
_cell.angle_beta   90.00
_cell.angle_gamma   90.00
#
_symmetry.space_group_name_H-M   'P 1'
#
loop_
_entity.id
_entity.type
_entity.pdbx_description
1 polymer ?
#
loop_
_entity_poly.entity_id
_entity_poly.type
_entity_poly.pdbx_seq_one_letter_code
_entity_poly.pdbx_strand_id
1 'polypeptide(L)'
;STPIKSSAASDVYKRQFVDRDFYLFLTDALNYEPPVSGILTSDEFDLDVALSLGGDGTFLRTAARVNKQDIPILGINTGRLGFLADVASKDIEDTLDELFKNYYKTEERTLLRLHTEDRVFHGYNYALNEIAILKRDTSSMITIHTALDGEYLTSYQADGLVISTPTGSTAYSMSVNGPIIIPQSKNLVLSPVAPHSLNVRPLVIPDSFTITLGVESRNKYFLIALDGRSEIFPTGIQLRVSKADYTTKVIKRYNHTFYQTLREKLMWGADTRMK
;
A
#
# COMPACT_ATOMS: atom_id res chain seq x y z
N SER A 1 -19.99 15.06 20.85
CA SER A 1 -19.19 14.06 21.58
C SER A 1 -19.17 14.41 23.06
N THR A 2 -19.65 13.51 23.91
CA THR A 2 -19.61 13.66 25.37
C THR A 2 -18.16 13.49 25.82
N PRO A 3 -17.56 14.40 26.61
CA PRO A 3 -16.21 14.24 27.12
C PRO A 3 -16.16 13.04 28.06
N ILE A 4 -15.27 12.08 27.79
CA ILE A 4 -14.98 10.99 28.71
C ILE A 4 -14.06 11.53 29.76
N LYS A 5 -14.54 11.69 31.00
CA LYS A 5 -13.70 12.06 32.15
C LYS A 5 -12.79 10.88 32.49
N SER A 6 -11.50 10.98 32.26
CA SER A 6 -10.53 10.08 32.87
C SER A 6 -10.25 10.59 34.29
N SER A 7 -10.09 9.67 35.24
CA SER A 7 -9.89 9.95 36.66
C SER A 7 -8.46 10.42 37.03
N ALA A 8 -7.69 10.90 36.07
CA ALA A 8 -6.38 11.49 36.28
C ALA A 8 -6.29 12.76 35.44
N ALA A 9 -6.42 13.88 36.08
CA ALA A 9 -6.13 15.24 35.70
C ALA A 9 -5.39 15.47 34.37
N SER A 10 -6.09 15.37 33.27
CA SER A 10 -5.97 16.21 32.06
C SER A 10 -7.20 15.93 31.19
N ASP A 11 -8.00 16.96 30.96
CA ASP A 11 -9.11 16.89 29.99
C ASP A 11 -8.49 16.69 28.60
N VAL A 12 -8.32 15.43 28.19
CA VAL A 12 -7.92 15.10 26.83
C VAL A 12 -9.13 15.31 25.93
N TYR A 13 -9.19 16.47 25.32
CA TYR A 13 -10.20 16.78 24.29
C TYR A 13 -9.88 15.96 23.05
N LYS A 14 -10.74 15.00 22.72
CA LYS A 14 -10.65 14.26 21.47
C LYS A 14 -11.19 15.15 20.36
N ARG A 15 -10.30 15.62 19.49
CA ARG A 15 -10.66 16.38 18.30
C ARG A 15 -10.78 15.43 17.14
N GLN A 16 -11.87 15.54 16.38
CA GLN A 16 -12.08 14.78 15.15
C GLN A 16 -11.98 15.72 13.96
N PHE A 17 -11.09 15.42 13.03
CA PHE A 17 -10.97 16.11 11.77
C PHE A 17 -11.40 15.16 10.64
N VAL A 18 -12.06 15.69 9.64
CA VAL A 18 -12.53 14.92 8.50
C VAL A 18 -11.87 15.45 7.23
N ASP A 19 -11.47 14.53 6.35
CA ASP A 19 -11.02 14.87 5.01
C ASP A 19 -12.12 15.63 4.25
N ARG A 20 -11.74 16.65 3.48
CA ARG A 20 -12.67 17.51 2.75
C ARG A 20 -13.58 16.73 1.81
N ASP A 21 -13.02 15.82 1.01
CA ASP A 21 -13.80 15.09 0.02
C ASP A 21 -14.78 14.13 0.69
N PHE A 22 -14.38 13.53 1.81
CA PHE A 22 -15.27 12.70 2.62
C PHE A 22 -16.37 13.53 3.32
N TYR A 23 -16.03 14.72 3.80
CA TYR A 23 -17.04 15.64 4.37
C TYR A 23 -18.08 16.01 3.32
N LEU A 24 -17.68 16.42 2.12
CA LEU A 24 -18.58 16.74 1.01
C LEU A 24 -19.44 15.54 0.61
N PHE A 25 -18.87 14.32 0.59
CA PHE A 25 -19.66 13.12 0.36
C PHE A 25 -20.75 12.91 1.42
N LEU A 26 -20.45 13.13 2.70
CA LEU A 26 -21.42 12.99 3.79
C LEU A 26 -22.54 14.03 3.67
N THR A 27 -22.19 15.29 3.38
CA THR A 27 -23.17 16.39 3.30
C THR A 27 -24.01 16.33 2.01
N ASP A 28 -23.38 16.12 0.86
CA ASP A 28 -24.03 16.25 -0.43
C ASP A 28 -24.74 14.96 -0.87
N ALA A 29 -24.11 13.80 -0.65
CA ALA A 29 -24.67 12.52 -1.08
C ALA A 29 -25.57 11.87 -0.02
N LEU A 30 -25.26 12.03 1.27
CA LEU A 30 -25.99 11.39 2.36
C LEU A 30 -26.85 12.38 3.18
N ASN A 31 -26.78 13.68 2.88
CA ASN A 31 -27.45 14.75 3.64
C ASN A 31 -27.20 14.63 5.16
N TYR A 32 -25.95 14.31 5.52
CA TYR A 32 -25.52 14.12 6.89
C TYR A 32 -24.37 15.07 7.23
N GLU A 33 -24.56 15.93 8.23
CA GLU A 33 -23.54 16.82 8.74
C GLU A 33 -22.89 16.20 9.99
N PRO A 34 -21.65 15.68 9.89
CA PRO A 34 -20.99 15.04 11.01
C PRO A 34 -20.53 16.08 12.05
N PRO A 35 -20.64 15.78 13.35
CA PRO A 35 -20.16 16.65 14.42
C PRO A 35 -18.63 16.57 14.51
N VAL A 36 -17.92 17.32 13.67
CA VAL A 36 -16.44 17.31 13.59
C VAL A 36 -15.83 18.59 14.15
N SER A 37 -14.59 18.51 14.59
CA SER A 37 -13.81 19.65 15.09
C SER A 37 -13.26 20.52 13.97
N GLY A 38 -13.13 19.97 12.77
CA GLY A 38 -12.67 20.68 11.58
C GLY A 38 -12.56 19.79 10.34
N ILE A 39 -12.28 20.42 9.21
CA ILE A 39 -12.14 19.79 7.91
C ILE A 39 -10.69 19.96 7.45
N LEU A 40 -10.03 18.85 7.04
CA LEU A 40 -8.69 18.87 6.50
C LEU A 40 -8.72 19.33 5.04
N THR A 41 -8.14 20.50 4.79
CA THR A 41 -8.08 21.13 3.47
C THR A 41 -6.64 21.21 2.92
N SER A 42 -5.64 20.91 3.76
CA SER A 42 -4.22 20.92 3.39
C SER A 42 -3.65 19.49 3.48
N ASP A 43 -2.46 19.31 2.90
CA ASP A 43 -1.70 18.05 3.01
C ASP A 43 -0.77 18.02 4.24
N GLU A 44 -0.67 19.13 4.97
CA GLU A 44 0.05 19.20 6.25
C GLU A 44 -0.96 19.27 7.39
N PHE A 45 -0.87 18.33 8.31
CA PHE A 45 -1.73 18.25 9.49
C PHE A 45 -1.00 17.54 10.62
N ASP A 46 -1.36 17.86 11.86
CA ASP A 46 -0.83 17.25 13.08
C ASP A 46 -1.97 16.46 13.75
N LEU A 47 -1.85 15.13 13.68
CA LEU A 47 -2.86 14.18 14.17
C LEU A 47 -2.17 13.03 14.91
N ASP A 48 -2.80 12.55 15.97
CA ASP A 48 -2.33 11.37 16.71
C ASP A 48 -2.56 10.06 15.93
N VAL A 49 -3.66 9.98 15.18
CA VAL A 49 -4.08 8.79 14.44
C VAL A 49 -4.92 9.19 13.22
N ALA A 50 -4.70 8.50 12.10
CA ALA A 50 -5.56 8.56 10.92
C ALA A 50 -6.46 7.33 10.84
N LEU A 51 -7.77 7.52 10.65
CA LEU A 51 -8.73 6.45 10.41
C LEU A 51 -9.01 6.34 8.90
N SER A 52 -8.75 5.18 8.33
CA SER A 52 -9.07 4.86 6.93
C SER A 52 -10.32 4.01 6.87
N LEU A 53 -11.43 4.60 6.40
CA LEU A 53 -12.74 3.93 6.30
C LEU A 53 -12.97 3.44 4.87
N GLY A 54 -12.94 2.12 4.65
CA GLY A 54 -13.09 1.53 3.32
C GLY A 54 -12.28 0.25 3.17
N GLY A 55 -11.88 -0.09 1.95
CA GLY A 55 -11.00 -1.23 1.67
C GLY A 55 -9.51 -0.85 1.61
N ASP A 56 -8.67 -1.80 1.20
CA ASP A 56 -7.21 -1.61 1.06
C ASP A 56 -6.87 -0.44 0.12
N GLY A 57 -7.64 -0.21 -0.95
CA GLY A 57 -7.44 0.94 -1.84
C GLY A 57 -7.65 2.29 -1.16
N THR A 58 -8.59 2.39 -0.21
CA THR A 58 -8.77 3.60 0.62
C THR A 58 -7.59 3.76 1.57
N PHE A 59 -7.12 2.67 2.15
CA PHE A 59 -5.94 2.68 3.00
C PHE A 59 -4.70 3.21 2.26
N LEU A 60 -4.47 2.76 1.02
CA LEU A 60 -3.36 3.24 0.19
C LEU A 60 -3.44 4.76 -0.06
N ARG A 61 -4.63 5.30 -0.32
CA ARG A 61 -4.83 6.75 -0.46
C ARG A 61 -4.56 7.49 0.85
N THR A 62 -5.02 6.95 1.97
CA THR A 62 -4.73 7.51 3.30
C THR A 62 -3.24 7.52 3.59
N ALA A 63 -2.54 6.41 3.30
CA ALA A 63 -1.09 6.32 3.48
C ALA A 63 -0.33 7.34 2.61
N ALA A 64 -0.73 7.52 1.34
CA ALA A 64 -0.15 8.53 0.46
C ALA A 64 -0.38 9.96 0.97
N ARG A 65 -1.52 10.24 1.59
CA ARG A 65 -1.84 11.55 2.16
C ARG A 65 -1.12 11.80 3.48
N VAL A 66 -1.03 10.81 4.36
CA VAL A 66 -0.20 10.88 5.58
C VAL A 66 1.26 11.08 5.23
N ASN A 67 1.74 10.43 4.16
CA ASN A 67 3.10 10.60 3.65
C ASN A 67 4.16 10.46 4.77
N LYS A 68 5.07 11.43 4.90
CA LYS A 68 6.18 11.46 5.87
C LYS A 68 5.81 12.00 7.26
N GLN A 69 4.56 12.28 7.53
CA GLN A 69 4.11 12.89 8.79
C GLN A 69 4.13 11.92 10.00
N ASP A 70 4.51 10.67 9.77
CA ASP A 70 4.69 9.65 10.82
C ASP A 70 3.43 9.32 11.65
N ILE A 71 2.24 9.60 11.10
CA ILE A 71 0.95 9.38 11.74
C ILE A 71 0.53 7.92 11.56
N PRO A 72 0.23 7.16 12.63
CA PRO A 72 -0.23 5.79 12.52
C PRO A 72 -1.66 5.72 11.95
N ILE A 73 -1.90 4.74 11.08
CA ILE A 73 -3.16 4.57 10.36
C ILE A 73 -3.88 3.32 10.86
N LEU A 74 -5.14 3.46 11.25
CA LEU A 74 -6.06 2.36 11.54
C LEU A 74 -6.98 2.13 10.34
N GLY A 75 -6.91 0.93 9.73
CA GLY A 75 -7.77 0.56 8.61
C GLY A 75 -9.05 -0.14 9.06
N ILE A 76 -10.19 0.50 8.83
CA ILE A 76 -11.53 -0.04 9.13
C ILE A 76 -12.18 -0.44 7.80
N ASN A 77 -12.53 -1.71 7.69
CA ASN A 77 -13.13 -2.26 6.49
C ASN A 77 -14.64 -2.11 6.49
N THR A 78 -15.19 -1.51 5.43
CA THR A 78 -16.64 -1.30 5.26
C THR A 78 -17.28 -2.32 4.30
N GLY A 79 -16.51 -3.28 3.79
CA GLY A 79 -16.95 -4.28 2.83
C GLY A 79 -16.29 -5.64 3.06
N ARG A 80 -15.56 -6.14 2.07
CA ARG A 80 -14.80 -7.39 2.20
C ARG A 80 -13.49 -7.16 2.92
N LEU A 81 -13.17 -8.00 3.90
CA LEU A 81 -11.95 -7.95 4.70
C LEU A 81 -10.71 -7.72 3.82
N GLY A 82 -9.88 -6.72 4.18
CA GLY A 82 -8.62 -6.40 3.55
C GLY A 82 -7.42 -7.01 4.28
N PHE A 83 -6.23 -6.80 3.74
CA PHE A 83 -4.97 -7.07 4.43
C PHE A 83 -4.44 -5.86 5.19
N LEU A 84 -4.79 -4.66 4.71
CA LEU A 84 -4.46 -3.38 5.33
C LEU A 84 -5.60 -2.89 6.20
N ALA A 85 -6.81 -2.80 5.65
CA ALA A 85 -8.04 -2.52 6.38
C ALA A 85 -8.63 -3.84 6.91
N ASP A 86 -8.18 -4.26 8.09
CA ASP A 86 -8.48 -5.56 8.69
C ASP A 86 -9.40 -5.51 9.92
N VAL A 87 -9.87 -4.32 10.31
CA VAL A 87 -10.92 -4.17 11.32
C VAL A 87 -12.28 -4.28 10.65
N ALA A 88 -13.04 -5.30 10.98
CA ALA A 88 -14.39 -5.48 10.45
C ALA A 88 -15.38 -4.49 11.07
N SER A 89 -16.45 -4.15 10.35
CA SER A 89 -17.47 -3.20 10.83
C SER A 89 -18.07 -3.56 12.19
N LYS A 90 -18.24 -4.84 12.48
CA LYS A 90 -18.75 -5.35 13.77
C LYS A 90 -17.79 -5.11 14.95
N ASP A 91 -16.50 -4.92 14.69
CA ASP A 91 -15.45 -4.79 15.69
C ASP A 91 -15.03 -3.32 15.92
N ILE A 92 -15.75 -2.35 15.30
CA ILE A 92 -15.38 -0.91 15.34
C ILE A 92 -15.40 -0.37 16.76
N GLU A 93 -16.47 -0.61 17.52
CA GLU A 93 -16.64 -0.05 18.86
C GLU A 93 -15.53 -0.54 19.80
N ASP A 94 -15.31 -1.86 19.85
CA ASP A 94 -14.24 -2.45 20.65
C ASP A 94 -12.85 -1.94 20.24
N THR A 95 -12.62 -1.77 18.92
CA THR A 95 -11.34 -1.28 18.39
C THR A 95 -11.10 0.18 18.76
N LEU A 96 -12.13 1.02 18.71
CA LEU A 96 -12.03 2.43 19.15
C LEU A 96 -11.80 2.52 20.65
N ASP A 97 -12.45 1.66 21.44
CA ASP A 97 -12.20 1.56 22.88
C ASP A 97 -10.76 1.15 23.20
N GLU A 98 -10.23 0.14 22.47
CA GLU A 98 -8.82 -0.25 22.57
C GLU A 98 -7.89 0.90 22.18
N LEU A 99 -8.19 1.60 21.07
CA LEU A 99 -7.43 2.76 20.60
C LEU A 99 -7.36 3.87 21.67
N PHE A 100 -8.49 4.21 22.28
CA PHE A 100 -8.56 5.24 23.29
C PHE A 100 -7.88 4.87 24.62
N LYS A 101 -7.73 3.58 24.87
CA LYS A 101 -6.97 3.05 26.01
C LYS A 101 -5.47 2.87 25.69
N ASN A 102 -5.01 3.26 24.50
CA ASN A 102 -3.68 2.99 23.96
C ASN A 102 -3.31 1.48 23.98
N TYR A 103 -4.32 0.61 23.83
CA TYR A 103 -4.17 -0.84 23.81
C TYR A 103 -4.13 -1.36 22.37
N TYR A 104 -3.05 -1.05 21.66
CA TYR A 104 -2.78 -1.48 20.29
C TYR A 104 -1.26 -1.59 20.06
N LYS A 105 -0.87 -2.23 18.97
CA LYS A 105 0.51 -2.23 18.49
C LYS A 105 0.59 -1.47 17.16
N THR A 106 1.75 -0.87 16.90
CA THR A 106 2.06 -0.25 15.62
C THR A 106 3.04 -1.14 14.87
N GLU A 107 2.72 -1.42 13.60
CA GLU A 107 3.59 -2.14 12.68
C GLU A 107 4.08 -1.19 11.60
N GLU A 108 5.40 -1.15 11.40
CA GLU A 108 6.02 -0.37 10.32
C GLU A 108 5.97 -1.14 9.01
N ARG A 109 5.53 -0.47 7.95
CA ARG A 109 5.46 -1.01 6.59
C ARG A 109 6.46 -0.30 5.69
N THR A 110 7.30 -1.08 5.03
CA THR A 110 8.23 -0.60 4.03
C THR A 110 7.47 -0.02 2.83
N LEU A 111 7.97 1.08 2.28
CA LEU A 111 7.54 1.62 0.99
C LEU A 111 8.66 1.50 -0.04
N LEU A 112 8.27 1.42 -1.30
CA LEU A 112 9.15 1.63 -2.44
C LEU A 112 9.14 3.11 -2.84
N ARG A 113 10.28 3.60 -3.32
CA ARG A 113 10.42 4.91 -3.94
C ARG A 113 10.87 4.76 -5.39
N LEU A 114 10.15 5.43 -6.29
CA LEU A 114 10.54 5.57 -7.68
C LEU A 114 11.40 6.82 -7.88
N HIS A 115 12.54 6.64 -8.52
CA HIS A 115 13.39 7.72 -9.01
C HIS A 115 13.48 7.64 -10.53
N THR A 116 13.35 8.78 -11.19
CA THR A 116 13.46 8.95 -12.63
C THR A 116 14.36 10.16 -12.90
N GLU A 117 15.23 10.11 -13.90
CA GLU A 117 16.20 11.19 -14.15
C GLU A 117 15.55 12.38 -14.88
N ASP A 118 14.85 12.12 -16.00
CA ASP A 118 14.39 13.19 -16.91
C ASP A 118 12.90 13.53 -16.80
N ARG A 119 12.12 12.68 -16.14
CA ARG A 119 10.68 12.86 -16.02
C ARG A 119 10.19 12.37 -14.67
N VAL A 120 9.68 13.28 -13.88
CA VAL A 120 9.13 12.97 -12.56
C VAL A 120 7.73 12.33 -12.69
N PHE A 121 7.47 11.27 -11.93
CA PHE A 121 6.12 10.76 -11.71
C PHE A 121 5.32 11.83 -10.95
N HIS A 122 4.14 12.21 -11.47
CA HIS A 122 3.37 13.32 -10.90
C HIS A 122 2.85 12.97 -9.50
N GLY A 123 3.05 13.89 -8.57
CA GLY A 123 2.62 13.78 -7.19
C GLY A 123 3.47 12.80 -6.37
N TYR A 124 2.81 11.88 -5.70
CA TYR A 124 3.42 10.97 -4.73
C TYR A 124 4.15 9.80 -5.43
N ASN A 125 5.48 9.80 -5.38
CA ASN A 125 6.36 8.83 -6.07
C ASN A 125 6.76 7.61 -5.21
N TYR A 126 5.97 7.28 -4.20
CA TYR A 126 6.13 6.12 -3.33
C TYR A 126 5.00 5.13 -3.52
N ALA A 127 5.26 3.87 -3.18
CA ALA A 127 4.27 2.79 -3.19
C ALA A 127 4.39 1.93 -1.94
N LEU A 128 3.26 1.67 -1.28
CA LEU A 128 3.16 0.79 -0.12
C LEU A 128 3.07 -0.68 -0.55
N ASN A 129 2.36 -0.97 -1.64
CA ASN A 129 2.27 -2.31 -2.20
C ASN A 129 3.34 -2.58 -3.25
N GLU A 130 3.24 -1.91 -4.43
CA GLU A 130 4.13 -2.24 -5.54
C GLU A 130 4.34 -1.07 -6.51
N ILE A 131 5.45 -1.16 -7.23
CA ILE A 131 5.73 -0.42 -8.46
C ILE A 131 5.70 -1.42 -9.61
N ALA A 132 4.80 -1.24 -10.56
CA ALA A 132 4.68 -2.09 -11.73
C ALA A 132 5.13 -1.35 -13.01
N ILE A 133 6.00 -1.99 -13.78
CA ILE A 133 6.41 -1.57 -15.12
C ILE A 133 5.64 -2.44 -16.09
N LEU A 134 4.78 -1.84 -16.91
CA LEU A 134 3.83 -2.57 -17.74
C LEU A 134 3.91 -2.12 -19.20
N LYS A 135 3.61 -3.03 -20.11
CA LYS A 135 3.39 -2.66 -21.51
C LYS A 135 2.17 -1.73 -21.61
N ARG A 136 2.23 -0.79 -22.55
CA ARG A 136 1.10 0.07 -22.86
C ARG A 136 0.09 -0.60 -23.77
N ASP A 137 0.58 -1.37 -24.75
CA ASP A 137 -0.24 -1.96 -25.79
C ASP A 137 -0.44 -3.46 -25.60
N THR A 138 -1.55 -3.96 -26.15
CA THR A 138 -1.92 -5.38 -26.03
C THR A 138 -1.12 -6.29 -26.98
N SER A 139 -0.50 -5.75 -28.04
CA SER A 139 0.02 -6.54 -29.15
C SER A 139 1.49 -6.94 -29.06
N SER A 140 2.27 -6.36 -28.15
CA SER A 140 3.71 -6.66 -28.05
C SER A 140 4.21 -6.69 -26.59
N MET A 141 5.12 -7.60 -26.32
CA MET A 141 5.89 -7.60 -25.05
C MET A 141 6.82 -6.41 -24.99
N ILE A 142 7.28 -6.10 -23.80
CA ILE A 142 8.39 -5.18 -23.55
C ILE A 142 9.60 -5.96 -23.05
N THR A 143 10.79 -5.38 -23.25
CA THR A 143 12.02 -5.88 -22.65
C THR A 143 12.40 -4.96 -21.49
N ILE A 144 12.58 -5.53 -20.30
CA ILE A 144 12.95 -4.79 -19.10
C ILE A 144 14.33 -5.27 -18.66
N HIS A 145 15.34 -4.46 -18.94
CA HIS A 145 16.72 -4.69 -18.48
C HIS A 145 16.80 -4.35 -17.00
N THR A 146 17.22 -5.30 -16.20
CA THR A 146 17.21 -5.17 -14.73
C THR A 146 18.61 -5.40 -14.17
N ALA A 147 19.05 -4.47 -13.33
CA ALA A 147 20.25 -4.60 -12.52
C ALA A 147 19.94 -4.38 -11.04
N LEU A 148 20.68 -5.06 -10.16
CA LEU A 148 20.61 -4.97 -8.71
C LEU A 148 21.94 -4.41 -8.18
N ASP A 149 21.92 -3.27 -7.49
CA ASP A 149 23.13 -2.56 -7.02
C ASP A 149 24.22 -2.39 -8.10
N GLY A 150 23.78 -2.18 -9.35
CA GLY A 150 24.64 -2.00 -10.51
C GLY A 150 25.07 -3.31 -11.20
N GLU A 151 24.81 -4.47 -10.63
CA GLU A 151 25.08 -5.77 -11.24
C GLU A 151 23.90 -6.19 -12.13
N TYR A 152 24.18 -6.56 -13.38
CA TYR A 152 23.16 -7.03 -14.31
C TYR A 152 22.55 -8.35 -13.85
N LEU A 153 21.21 -8.34 -13.65
CA LEU A 153 20.44 -9.54 -13.30
C LEU A 153 19.97 -10.28 -14.54
N THR A 154 19.13 -9.63 -15.36
CA THR A 154 18.52 -10.22 -16.55
C THR A 154 17.75 -9.18 -17.36
N SER A 155 17.34 -9.59 -18.58
CA SER A 155 16.39 -8.84 -19.40
C SER A 155 15.07 -9.62 -19.48
N TYR A 156 14.05 -9.15 -18.78
CA TYR A 156 12.72 -9.75 -18.81
C TYR A 156 12.02 -9.42 -20.13
N GLN A 157 11.71 -10.43 -20.94
CA GLN A 157 10.75 -10.31 -22.06
C GLN A 157 9.39 -10.73 -21.54
N ALA A 158 8.52 -9.76 -21.29
CA ALA A 158 7.27 -9.96 -20.55
C ALA A 158 6.22 -8.88 -20.87
N ASP A 159 5.02 -9.05 -20.36
CA ASP A 159 4.01 -8.00 -20.33
C ASP A 159 4.32 -6.91 -19.29
N GLY A 160 5.19 -7.22 -18.35
CA GLY A 160 5.65 -6.29 -17.33
C GLY A 160 6.49 -6.94 -16.24
N LEU A 161 6.85 -6.11 -15.26
CA LEU A 161 7.55 -6.52 -14.05
C LEU A 161 6.92 -5.79 -12.85
N VAL A 162 6.52 -6.52 -11.83
CA VAL A 162 6.01 -6.01 -10.56
C VAL A 162 7.13 -6.08 -9.52
N ILE A 163 7.47 -4.95 -8.93
CA ILE A 163 8.37 -4.84 -7.79
C ILE A 163 7.53 -4.58 -6.57
N SER A 164 7.49 -5.53 -5.64
CA SER A 164 6.56 -5.52 -4.52
C SER A 164 7.29 -5.46 -3.18
N THR A 165 6.69 -4.74 -2.23
CA THR A 165 7.01 -4.82 -0.80
C THR A 165 6.43 -6.10 -0.20
N PRO A 166 6.79 -6.49 1.04
CA PRO A 166 6.09 -7.56 1.75
C PRO A 166 4.58 -7.30 1.89
N THR A 167 4.19 -6.04 2.12
CA THR A 167 2.77 -5.64 2.18
C THR A 167 2.06 -5.92 0.85
N GLY A 168 2.66 -5.55 -0.28
CA GLY A 168 2.13 -5.76 -1.62
C GLY A 168 2.21 -7.21 -2.12
N SER A 169 2.89 -8.11 -1.38
CA SER A 169 2.96 -9.53 -1.76
C SER A 169 1.59 -10.20 -1.85
N THR A 170 0.56 -9.64 -1.19
CA THR A 170 -0.83 -10.10 -1.23
C THR A 170 -1.71 -9.29 -2.19
N ALA A 171 -1.11 -8.37 -2.97
CA ALA A 171 -1.77 -7.53 -3.97
C ALA A 171 -1.45 -8.00 -5.40
N TYR A 172 -0.98 -7.13 -6.29
CA TYR A 172 -0.73 -7.48 -7.68
C TYR A 172 0.36 -8.57 -7.84
N SER A 173 1.39 -8.56 -6.99
CA SER A 173 2.43 -9.59 -6.98
C SER A 173 1.84 -11.01 -6.85
N MET A 174 0.83 -11.20 -5.99
CA MET A 174 0.16 -12.50 -5.83
C MET A 174 -0.55 -12.94 -7.12
N SER A 175 -1.17 -12.01 -7.85
CA SER A 175 -1.87 -12.30 -9.11
C SER A 175 -0.94 -12.76 -10.24
N VAL A 176 0.36 -12.48 -10.12
CA VAL A 176 1.40 -12.90 -11.07
C VAL A 176 2.34 -13.94 -10.46
N ASN A 177 1.81 -14.79 -9.57
CA ASN A 177 2.50 -15.90 -8.92
C ASN A 177 3.67 -15.51 -7.99
N GLY A 178 3.69 -14.29 -7.48
CA GLY A 178 4.61 -13.88 -6.43
C GLY A 178 4.34 -14.63 -5.11
N PRO A 179 5.37 -14.91 -4.30
CA PRO A 179 5.19 -15.54 -2.99
C PRO A 179 4.54 -14.57 -2.00
N ILE A 180 3.78 -15.11 -1.05
CA ILE A 180 3.30 -14.33 0.09
C ILE A 180 4.47 -14.13 1.06
N ILE A 181 4.74 -12.87 1.38
CA ILE A 181 5.81 -12.47 2.30
C ILE A 181 5.17 -11.90 3.57
N ILE A 182 5.69 -12.31 4.72
CA ILE A 182 5.26 -11.76 6.02
C ILE A 182 5.60 -10.25 6.05
N PRO A 183 4.66 -9.38 6.44
CA PRO A 183 4.82 -7.92 6.34
C PRO A 183 6.05 -7.34 7.04
N GLN A 184 6.55 -8.00 8.08
CA GLN A 184 7.73 -7.59 8.85
C GLN A 184 9.07 -7.99 8.20
N SER A 185 9.02 -8.72 7.08
CA SER A 185 10.23 -9.16 6.36
C SER A 185 10.93 -7.97 5.69
N LYS A 186 12.26 -8.02 5.66
CA LYS A 186 13.10 -7.01 5.01
C LYS A 186 13.50 -7.45 3.59
N ASN A 187 12.51 -7.69 2.75
CA ASN A 187 12.69 -8.20 1.40
C ASN A 187 11.81 -7.44 0.41
N LEU A 188 12.18 -7.50 -0.85
CA LEU A 188 11.36 -7.10 -2.00
C LEU A 188 11.15 -8.30 -2.91
N VAL A 189 10.11 -8.27 -3.73
CA VAL A 189 9.82 -9.32 -4.70
C VAL A 189 9.79 -8.73 -6.10
N LEU A 190 10.53 -9.33 -7.03
CA LEU A 190 10.45 -9.05 -8.46
C LEU A 190 9.61 -10.14 -9.11
N SER A 191 8.41 -9.82 -9.56
CA SER A 191 7.46 -10.77 -10.17
C SER A 191 7.20 -10.38 -11.63
N PRO A 192 7.70 -11.14 -12.62
CA PRO A 192 7.44 -10.87 -14.02
C PRO A 192 5.98 -11.18 -14.37
N VAL A 193 5.37 -10.33 -15.21
CA VAL A 193 4.00 -10.47 -15.69
C VAL A 193 4.02 -11.20 -17.03
N ALA A 194 3.42 -12.38 -17.11
CA ALA A 194 3.36 -13.20 -18.32
C ALA A 194 4.71 -13.27 -19.07
N PRO A 195 5.81 -13.73 -18.42
CA PRO A 195 7.12 -13.79 -19.07
C PRO A 195 7.12 -14.80 -20.21
N HIS A 196 7.83 -14.45 -21.29
CA HIS A 196 7.99 -15.36 -22.40
C HIS A 196 8.94 -16.54 -22.09
N SER A 197 9.90 -16.31 -21.21
CA SER A 197 10.86 -17.36 -20.76
C SER A 197 10.23 -18.26 -19.71
N LEU A 198 10.24 -19.57 -19.94
CA LEU A 198 9.72 -20.58 -19.00
C LEU A 198 10.60 -20.76 -17.75
N ASN A 199 11.83 -20.29 -17.77
CA ASN A 199 12.79 -20.45 -16.68
C ASN A 199 12.74 -19.32 -15.65
N VAL A 200 12.04 -18.22 -15.96
CA VAL A 200 11.91 -17.07 -15.05
C VAL A 200 10.86 -17.36 -13.98
N ARG A 201 11.18 -17.01 -12.76
CA ARG A 201 10.32 -17.10 -11.58
C ARG A 201 10.40 -15.80 -10.79
N PRO A 202 9.40 -15.48 -9.96
CA PRO A 202 9.53 -14.41 -9.00
C PRO A 202 10.78 -14.57 -8.14
N LEU A 203 11.52 -13.47 -7.96
CA LEU A 203 12.78 -13.42 -7.21
C LEU A 203 12.58 -12.57 -5.95
N VAL A 204 12.96 -13.14 -4.81
CA VAL A 204 12.98 -12.41 -3.52
C VAL A 204 14.40 -11.88 -3.29
N ILE A 205 14.51 -10.60 -3.01
CA ILE A 205 15.79 -9.91 -2.75
C ILE A 205 15.72 -9.13 -1.43
N PRO A 206 16.87 -8.80 -0.81
CA PRO A 206 16.91 -7.87 0.33
C PRO A 206 16.33 -6.50 -0.01
N ASP A 207 15.64 -5.86 0.94
CA ASP A 207 15.04 -4.53 0.74
C ASP A 207 16.08 -3.39 0.67
N SER A 208 17.34 -3.70 0.98
CA SER A 208 18.48 -2.78 0.85
C SER A 208 18.97 -2.57 -0.58
N PHE A 209 18.57 -3.45 -1.52
CA PHE A 209 19.03 -3.38 -2.91
C PHE A 209 18.34 -2.24 -3.66
N THR A 210 19.12 -1.58 -4.50
CA THR A 210 18.64 -0.62 -5.50
C THR A 210 18.43 -1.35 -6.82
N ILE A 211 17.21 -1.28 -7.35
CA ILE A 211 16.82 -1.90 -8.61
C ILE A 211 16.88 -0.85 -9.70
N THR A 212 17.72 -1.05 -10.69
CA THR A 212 17.83 -0.16 -11.87
C THR A 212 17.18 -0.84 -13.06
N LEU A 213 16.32 -0.10 -13.77
CA LEU A 213 15.54 -0.61 -14.89
C LEU A 213 15.71 0.26 -16.13
N GLY A 214 15.93 -0.40 -17.28
CA GLY A 214 15.81 0.19 -18.61
C GLY A 214 14.69 -0.53 -19.37
N VAL A 215 13.86 0.20 -20.12
CA VAL A 215 12.72 -0.39 -20.83
C VAL A 215 12.82 -0.16 -22.32
N GLU A 216 12.66 -1.25 -23.09
CA GLU A 216 12.49 -1.22 -24.54
C GLU A 216 11.06 -1.63 -24.90
N SER A 217 10.43 -0.86 -25.78
CA SER A 217 9.09 -1.12 -26.31
C SER A 217 9.02 -0.70 -27.78
N ARG A 218 8.30 -1.45 -28.60
CA ARG A 218 8.09 -1.11 -30.01
C ARG A 218 7.46 0.27 -30.19
N ASN A 219 6.55 0.65 -29.29
CA ASN A 219 5.82 1.92 -29.35
C ASN A 219 6.56 3.08 -28.72
N LYS A 220 7.80 2.86 -28.24
CA LYS A 220 8.59 3.85 -27.51
C LYS A 220 7.95 4.39 -26.23
N TYR A 221 6.91 3.72 -25.72
CA TYR A 221 6.21 4.06 -24.48
C TYR A 221 5.88 2.81 -23.66
N PHE A 222 5.81 2.99 -22.34
CA PHE A 222 5.38 1.98 -21.38
C PHE A 222 4.60 2.66 -20.24
N LEU A 223 4.01 1.87 -19.36
CA LEU A 223 3.29 2.35 -18.18
C LEU A 223 4.12 2.09 -16.93
N ILE A 224 4.12 3.05 -16.02
CA ILE A 224 4.55 2.87 -14.62
C ILE A 224 3.31 3.03 -13.76
N ALA A 225 3.07 2.07 -12.87
CA ALA A 225 1.97 2.12 -11.91
C ALA A 225 2.52 2.00 -10.47
N LEU A 226 2.11 2.90 -9.60
CA LEU A 226 2.43 2.94 -8.16
C LEU A 226 1.13 2.80 -7.38
N ASP A 227 0.91 1.64 -6.73
CA ASP A 227 -0.33 1.37 -5.98
C ASP A 227 -1.60 1.72 -6.79
N GLY A 228 -1.63 1.34 -8.08
CA GLY A 228 -2.75 1.59 -8.99
C GLY A 228 -2.80 2.97 -9.66
N ARG A 229 -1.97 3.95 -9.26
CA ARG A 229 -1.81 5.22 -9.98
C ARG A 229 -0.84 5.03 -11.13
N SER A 230 -1.26 5.25 -12.37
CA SER A 230 -0.43 4.94 -13.54
C SER A 230 -0.17 6.15 -14.43
N GLU A 231 1.03 6.19 -14.99
CA GLU A 231 1.46 7.19 -15.97
C GLU A 231 2.22 6.56 -17.13
N ILE A 232 2.16 7.22 -18.30
CA ILE A 232 2.86 6.80 -19.52
C ILE A 232 4.25 7.44 -19.54
N PHE A 233 5.27 6.61 -19.74
CA PHE A 233 6.66 7.04 -19.85
C PHE A 233 7.26 6.66 -21.21
N PRO A 234 8.16 7.48 -21.78
CA PRO A 234 8.90 7.11 -22.98
C PRO A 234 9.99 6.08 -22.64
N THR A 235 10.32 5.22 -23.59
CA THR A 235 11.54 4.39 -23.50
C THR A 235 12.81 5.27 -23.55
N GLY A 236 13.93 4.70 -23.09
CA GLY A 236 15.22 5.42 -23.07
C GLY A 236 15.50 6.17 -21.77
N ILE A 237 14.56 6.23 -20.85
CA ILE A 237 14.81 6.73 -19.49
C ILE A 237 15.25 5.61 -18.56
N GLN A 238 16.13 5.93 -17.63
CA GLN A 238 16.53 5.03 -16.57
C GLN A 238 15.60 5.20 -15.36
N LEU A 239 15.10 4.10 -14.85
CA LEU A 239 14.30 4.05 -13.63
C LEU A 239 15.15 3.44 -12.51
N ARG A 240 15.01 3.99 -11.32
CA ARG A 240 15.60 3.41 -10.11
C ARG A 240 14.52 3.23 -9.05
N VAL A 241 14.40 2.02 -8.55
CA VAL A 241 13.49 1.67 -7.47
C VAL A 241 14.31 1.26 -6.25
N SER A 242 14.02 1.86 -5.12
CA SER A 242 14.68 1.56 -3.85
C SER A 242 13.66 1.61 -2.71
N LYS A 243 14.04 1.11 -1.55
CA LYS A 243 13.31 1.33 -0.31
C LYS A 243 13.22 2.83 -0.02
N ALA A 244 12.08 3.28 0.47
CA ALA A 244 11.90 4.65 0.93
C ALA A 244 12.70 4.93 2.22
N ASP A 245 12.93 6.21 2.47
CA ASP A 245 13.62 6.74 3.66
C ASP A 245 12.71 6.82 4.91
N TYR A 246 11.45 6.42 4.78
CA TYR A 246 10.47 6.38 5.86
C TYR A 246 9.55 5.15 5.72
N THR A 247 8.75 4.88 6.75
CA THR A 247 7.80 3.77 6.80
C THR A 247 6.37 4.30 7.00
N THR A 248 5.37 3.51 6.62
CA THR A 248 3.98 3.75 7.01
C THR A 248 3.67 2.96 8.27
N LYS A 249 3.20 3.64 9.31
CA LYS A 249 2.78 3.02 10.57
C LYS A 249 1.33 2.54 10.47
N VAL A 250 1.11 1.25 10.73
CA VAL A 250 -0.22 0.63 10.70
C VAL A 250 -0.59 0.18 12.10
N ILE A 251 -1.74 0.62 12.58
CA ILE A 251 -2.28 0.18 13.87
C ILE A 251 -2.87 -1.22 13.71
N LYS A 252 -2.51 -2.12 14.63
CA LYS A 252 -3.02 -3.48 14.71
C LYS A 252 -3.50 -3.81 16.11
N ARG A 253 -4.60 -4.53 16.22
CA ARG A 253 -5.10 -5.06 17.48
C ARG A 253 -4.19 -6.19 17.97
N TYR A 254 -4.04 -6.36 19.28
CA TYR A 254 -3.22 -7.45 19.85
C TYR A 254 -3.80 -8.83 19.56
N ASN A 255 -5.12 -8.94 19.49
CA ASN A 255 -5.85 -10.19 19.27
C ASN A 255 -6.05 -10.54 17.78
N HIS A 256 -5.49 -9.75 16.84
CA HIS A 256 -5.58 -10.00 15.40
C HIS A 256 -4.20 -10.14 14.78
N THR A 257 -4.01 -11.18 13.95
CA THR A 257 -2.71 -11.50 13.34
C THR A 257 -2.83 -11.61 11.83
N PHE A 258 -1.71 -11.37 11.13
CA PHE A 258 -1.61 -11.58 9.69
C PHE A 258 -2.03 -13.01 9.26
N TYR A 259 -1.73 -14.01 10.08
CA TYR A 259 -2.10 -15.40 9.80
C TYR A 259 -3.62 -15.64 9.89
N GLN A 260 -4.32 -14.91 10.74
CA GLN A 260 -5.79 -14.95 10.77
C GLN A 260 -6.36 -14.36 9.50
N THR A 261 -5.87 -13.17 9.07
CA THR A 261 -6.27 -12.54 7.81
C THR A 261 -6.03 -13.47 6.61
N LEU A 262 -4.89 -14.18 6.56
CA LEU A 262 -4.61 -15.17 5.52
C LEU A 262 -5.68 -16.26 5.46
N ARG A 263 -6.01 -16.86 6.61
CA ARG A 263 -7.03 -17.92 6.67
C ARG A 263 -8.41 -17.41 6.29
N GLU A 264 -8.80 -16.26 6.81
CA GLU A 264 -10.13 -15.70 6.60
C GLU A 264 -10.32 -15.17 5.17
N LYS A 265 -9.32 -14.49 4.63
CA LYS A 265 -9.42 -13.86 3.31
C LYS A 265 -9.10 -14.81 2.15
N LEU A 266 -8.10 -15.66 2.29
CA LEU A 266 -7.64 -16.57 1.23
C LEU A 266 -8.08 -18.01 1.46
N MET A 267 -8.79 -18.32 2.56
CA MET A 267 -9.11 -19.70 2.96
C MET A 267 -7.85 -20.58 3.06
N TRP A 268 -6.73 -19.98 3.50
CA TRP A 268 -5.42 -20.60 3.53
C TRP A 268 -5.42 -21.88 4.35
N GLY A 269 -5.07 -23.01 3.70
CA GLY A 269 -5.06 -24.33 4.33
C GLY A 269 -6.44 -24.96 4.54
N ALA A 270 -7.53 -24.35 4.06
CA ALA A 270 -8.85 -24.95 4.14
C ALA A 270 -8.97 -26.14 3.17
N ASP A 271 -9.23 -27.34 3.71
CA ASP A 271 -9.60 -28.50 2.91
C ASP A 271 -11.11 -28.52 2.71
N THR A 272 -11.57 -28.26 1.49
CA THR A 272 -12.99 -28.27 1.12
C THR A 272 -13.63 -29.67 1.21
N ARG A 273 -12.82 -30.72 1.37
CA ARG A 273 -13.29 -32.11 1.55
C ARG A 273 -13.64 -32.47 3.01
N MET A 274 -13.33 -31.60 3.96
CA MET A 274 -13.59 -31.80 5.40
C MET A 274 -14.86 -31.06 5.87
N LYS A 275 -15.84 -30.86 4.99
CA LYS A 275 -17.18 -30.34 5.32
C LYS A 275 -18.20 -31.46 5.32
#